data_69c552aaf93833350ff7f2d0ec72e7c0
#
_entry.id   69c552aaf93833350ff7f2d0ec72e7c0
#
_cell.length_a   1.000
_cell.length_b   1.000
_cell.length_c   1.000
_cell.angle_alpha   90.00
_cell.angle_beta   90.00
_cell.angle_gamma   90.00
#
_symmetry.space_group_name_H-M   'P 1'
#
loop_
_entity.id
_entity.type
_entity.pdbx_description
1 polymer ?
#
loop_
_entity_poly.entity_id
_entity_poly.type
_entity_poly.pdbx_seq_one_letter_code
_entity_poly.pdbx_strand_id
1 'polypeptide(L)'
;MTVDPQRSGSLAAKAVIGVVLLGIAVWVVMNSALFAVRDFRVLGADGIPEGEILRIAAVEEGDNLIMLPTDEVAARLEGHPWIEDAVVGRDLPATVVIRVLERRPAGWVEDPEGPVLVAGDGTVLARQARPPEALPSLGPWPESLAPGDRIDGPAEELRISSAMTPWLLRRVAAAELDDGDVTLELRSGGSVLYGTPTEVGAKNRALAGMLQWAEERGVEVGRVDVRVPSAPSLEPAGGNAATTPIPVP
;
A
#
# COMPACT_ATOMS: atom_id res chain seq x y z
N MET A 1 -23.32 28.13 69.45
CA MET A 1 -23.63 27.96 68.04
C MET A 1 -23.17 26.52 67.69
N THR A 2 -24.03 25.55 67.97
CA THR A 2 -23.76 24.11 67.83
C THR A 2 -24.09 23.68 66.42
N VAL A 3 -23.06 23.40 65.62
CA VAL A 3 -23.20 22.85 64.27
C VAL A 3 -23.62 21.38 64.43
N ASP A 4 -24.82 21.05 63.97
CA ASP A 4 -25.41 19.71 64.03
C ASP A 4 -24.69 18.77 63.03
N PRO A 5 -23.89 17.77 63.47
CA PRO A 5 -23.08 16.92 62.59
C PRO A 5 -23.90 15.86 61.82
N GLN A 6 -25.17 15.72 62.13
CA GLN A 6 -26.02 14.70 61.45
C GLN A 6 -26.57 15.15 60.10
N ARG A 7 -26.62 16.45 59.78
CA ARG A 7 -27.13 16.93 58.49
C ARG A 7 -26.09 16.82 57.35
N SER A 8 -24.79 16.89 57.64
CA SER A 8 -23.74 16.81 56.63
C SER A 8 -23.55 15.40 56.08
N GLY A 9 -23.72 14.35 56.91
CA GLY A 9 -23.61 12.96 56.48
C GLY A 9 -24.71 12.51 55.50
N SER A 10 -25.94 13.09 55.65
CA SER A 10 -27.06 12.74 54.77
C SER A 10 -26.96 13.39 53.38
N LEU A 11 -26.32 14.56 53.27
CA LEU A 11 -26.11 15.23 51.99
C LEU A 11 -24.99 14.53 51.20
N ALA A 12 -23.92 14.14 51.89
CA ALA A 12 -22.81 13.37 51.25
C ALA A 12 -23.29 12.00 50.76
N ALA A 13 -24.11 11.29 51.54
CA ALA A 13 -24.67 10.00 51.12
C ALA A 13 -25.61 10.16 49.90
N LYS A 14 -26.43 11.19 49.88
CA LYS A 14 -27.31 11.46 48.71
C LYS A 14 -26.52 11.84 47.46
N ALA A 15 -25.44 12.59 47.60
CA ALA A 15 -24.54 12.91 46.49
C ALA A 15 -23.87 11.68 45.92
N VAL A 16 -23.35 10.78 46.77
CA VAL A 16 -22.74 9.50 46.35
C VAL A 16 -23.78 8.63 45.63
N ILE A 17 -24.98 8.50 46.17
CA ILE A 17 -26.06 7.74 45.53
C ILE A 17 -26.40 8.35 44.15
N GLY A 18 -26.49 9.68 44.06
CA GLY A 18 -26.75 10.38 42.80
C GLY A 18 -25.65 10.09 41.74
N VAL A 19 -24.38 10.12 42.12
CA VAL A 19 -23.25 9.79 41.21
C VAL A 19 -23.31 8.35 40.77
N VAL A 20 -23.62 7.41 41.69
CA VAL A 20 -23.73 5.99 41.35
C VAL A 20 -24.88 5.73 40.37
N LEU A 21 -26.05 6.33 40.63
CA LEU A 21 -27.21 6.20 39.74
C LEU A 21 -26.95 6.81 38.36
N LEU A 22 -26.28 7.97 38.30
CA LEU A 22 -25.84 8.56 37.03
C LEU A 22 -24.87 7.64 36.28
N GLY A 23 -23.89 7.06 36.97
CA GLY A 23 -22.95 6.08 36.39
C GLY A 23 -23.66 4.86 35.81
N ILE A 24 -24.64 4.31 36.55
CA ILE A 24 -25.45 3.20 36.07
C ILE A 24 -26.29 3.62 34.84
N ALA A 25 -26.91 4.81 34.87
CA ALA A 25 -27.70 5.29 33.75
C ALA A 25 -26.83 5.47 32.47
N VAL A 26 -25.65 6.05 32.62
CA VAL A 26 -24.69 6.20 31.51
C VAL A 26 -24.27 4.83 31.00
N TRP A 27 -23.93 3.89 31.90
CA TRP A 27 -23.54 2.54 31.51
C TRP A 27 -24.65 1.81 30.74
N VAL A 28 -25.91 1.90 31.19
CA VAL A 28 -27.07 1.33 30.50
C VAL A 28 -27.26 1.93 29.11
N VAL A 29 -27.12 3.27 28.98
CA VAL A 29 -27.21 3.91 27.67
C VAL A 29 -26.10 3.47 26.74
N MET A 30 -24.86 3.41 27.22
CA MET A 30 -23.70 3.00 26.42
C MET A 30 -23.78 1.52 25.98
N ASN A 31 -24.47 0.68 26.74
CA ASN A 31 -24.70 -0.74 26.39
C ASN A 31 -26.08 -0.98 25.76
N SER A 32 -26.78 0.05 25.38
CA SER A 32 -28.09 -0.08 24.74
C SER A 32 -27.99 -0.46 23.26
N ALA A 33 -29.04 -1.03 22.71
CA ALA A 33 -29.19 -1.31 21.27
C ALA A 33 -29.12 -0.06 20.37
N LEU A 34 -29.05 1.14 20.97
CA LEU A 34 -28.85 2.39 20.25
C LEU A 34 -27.49 2.42 19.56
N PHE A 35 -26.47 1.86 20.19
CA PHE A 35 -25.09 1.79 19.71
C PHE A 35 -24.72 0.41 19.13
N ALA A 36 -25.72 -0.44 18.86
CA ALA A 36 -25.49 -1.67 18.14
C ALA A 36 -25.14 -1.36 16.68
N VAL A 37 -24.07 -1.97 16.16
CA VAL A 37 -23.64 -1.87 14.75
C VAL A 37 -24.77 -2.37 13.84
N ARG A 38 -25.15 -1.58 12.86
CA ARG A 38 -26.17 -1.88 11.85
C ARG A 38 -25.67 -1.71 10.44
N ASP A 39 -24.75 -0.77 10.26
CA ASP A 39 -24.24 -0.41 8.95
C ASP A 39 -22.72 -0.47 8.92
N PHE A 40 -22.19 -0.86 7.77
CA PHE A 40 -20.77 -0.85 7.47
C PHE A 40 -20.52 0.06 6.27
N ARG A 41 -19.42 0.81 6.32
CA ARG A 41 -18.97 1.64 5.20
C ARG A 41 -17.50 1.37 4.97
N VAL A 42 -17.19 0.68 3.87
CA VAL A 42 -15.82 0.41 3.44
C VAL A 42 -15.43 1.43 2.38
N LEU A 43 -14.24 2.00 2.51
CA LEU A 43 -13.67 3.03 1.64
C LEU A 43 -12.25 2.66 1.24
N GLY A 44 -11.86 2.92 -0.01
CA GLY A 44 -10.51 2.67 -0.52
C GLY A 44 -10.26 1.21 -0.94
N ALA A 45 -11.30 0.38 -1.00
CA ALA A 45 -11.25 -0.98 -1.52
C ALA A 45 -11.49 -0.96 -3.03
N ASP A 46 -10.43 -1.12 -3.82
CA ASP A 46 -10.48 -1.15 -5.28
C ASP A 46 -10.35 -2.59 -5.84
N GLY A 47 -9.55 -3.43 -5.19
CA GLY A 47 -9.25 -4.80 -5.61
C GLY A 47 -9.76 -5.88 -4.67
N ILE A 48 -9.92 -5.59 -3.37
CA ILE A 48 -10.42 -6.54 -2.37
C ILE A 48 -11.93 -6.39 -2.26
N PRO A 49 -12.71 -7.48 -2.40
CA PRO A 49 -14.16 -7.43 -2.21
C PRO A 49 -14.53 -6.94 -0.79
N GLU A 50 -15.53 -6.05 -0.69
CA GLU A 50 -15.99 -5.49 0.59
C GLU A 50 -16.33 -6.60 1.61
N GLY A 51 -17.00 -7.67 1.17
CA GLY A 51 -17.33 -8.80 2.03
C GLY A 51 -16.11 -9.53 2.60
N GLU A 52 -14.97 -9.50 1.92
CA GLU A 52 -13.72 -10.04 2.44
C GLU A 52 -13.12 -9.14 3.51
N ILE A 53 -13.12 -7.83 3.30
CA ILE A 53 -12.69 -6.84 4.29
C ILE A 53 -13.51 -6.97 5.58
N LEU A 54 -14.84 -7.08 5.47
CA LEU A 54 -15.72 -7.26 6.62
C LEU A 54 -15.45 -8.59 7.34
N ARG A 55 -15.18 -9.65 6.59
CA ARG A 55 -14.82 -10.96 7.16
C ARG A 55 -13.50 -10.91 7.94
N ILE A 56 -12.49 -10.20 7.42
CA ILE A 56 -11.19 -10.01 8.09
C ILE A 56 -11.36 -9.12 9.32
N ALA A 57 -12.14 -8.06 9.22
CA ALA A 57 -12.44 -7.15 10.32
C ALA A 57 -13.07 -7.88 11.51
N ALA A 58 -13.82 -8.96 11.24
CA ALA A 58 -14.53 -9.76 12.24
C ALA A 58 -15.38 -8.90 13.18
N VAL A 59 -16.14 -7.96 12.60
CA VAL A 59 -17.14 -7.12 13.27
C VAL A 59 -18.50 -7.53 12.75
N GLU A 60 -19.43 -7.82 13.67
CA GLU A 60 -20.75 -8.31 13.35
C GLU A 60 -21.84 -7.25 13.59
N GLU A 61 -22.96 -7.39 12.89
CA GLU A 61 -24.16 -6.64 13.22
C GLU A 61 -24.60 -6.98 14.67
N GLY A 62 -24.90 -5.92 15.45
CA GLY A 62 -25.25 -6.07 16.86
C GLY A 62 -24.10 -5.84 17.83
N ASP A 63 -22.87 -5.82 17.38
CA ASP A 63 -21.72 -5.46 18.21
C ASP A 63 -21.89 -4.05 18.80
N ASN A 64 -21.35 -3.81 19.97
CA ASN A 64 -21.42 -2.49 20.58
C ASN A 64 -20.37 -1.56 19.95
N LEU A 65 -20.83 -0.61 19.16
CA LEU A 65 -19.99 0.35 18.45
C LEU A 65 -19.07 1.17 19.38
N ILE A 66 -19.55 1.51 20.59
CA ILE A 66 -18.77 2.29 21.58
C ILE A 66 -17.59 1.48 22.11
N MET A 67 -17.81 0.16 22.35
CA MET A 67 -16.82 -0.75 22.91
C MET A 67 -15.96 -1.45 21.85
N LEU A 68 -16.24 -1.22 20.57
CA LEU A 68 -15.51 -1.86 19.48
C LEU A 68 -14.00 -1.52 19.56
N PRO A 69 -13.08 -2.49 19.62
CA PRO A 69 -11.64 -2.25 19.69
C PRO A 69 -11.10 -1.89 18.30
N THR A 70 -11.28 -0.65 17.88
CA THR A 70 -10.97 -0.17 16.52
C THR A 70 -9.52 -0.43 16.11
N ASP A 71 -8.57 -0.29 17.04
CA ASP A 71 -7.14 -0.49 16.75
C ASP A 71 -6.82 -1.98 16.53
N GLU A 72 -7.49 -2.88 17.26
CA GLU A 72 -7.32 -4.33 17.04
C GLU A 72 -7.95 -4.77 15.71
N VAL A 73 -9.08 -4.16 15.33
CA VAL A 73 -9.71 -4.40 14.02
C VAL A 73 -8.80 -3.91 12.90
N ALA A 74 -8.22 -2.72 13.03
CA ALA A 74 -7.25 -2.19 12.08
C ALA A 74 -6.04 -3.10 11.94
N ALA A 75 -5.43 -3.51 13.05
CA ALA A 75 -4.29 -4.43 13.04
C ALA A 75 -4.60 -5.78 12.37
N ARG A 76 -5.83 -6.32 12.54
CA ARG A 76 -6.25 -7.54 11.82
C ARG A 76 -6.33 -7.32 10.31
N LEU A 77 -6.84 -6.18 9.88
CA LEU A 77 -6.91 -5.81 8.46
C LEU A 77 -5.51 -5.67 7.87
N GLU A 78 -4.60 -4.98 8.55
CA GLU A 78 -3.19 -4.79 8.15
C GLU A 78 -2.40 -6.12 8.11
N GLY A 79 -2.85 -7.14 8.84
CA GLY A 79 -2.33 -8.51 8.73
C GLY A 79 -2.62 -9.18 7.39
N HIS A 80 -3.50 -8.62 6.55
CA HIS A 80 -3.76 -9.15 5.22
C HIS A 80 -2.72 -8.62 4.21
N PRO A 81 -2.08 -9.48 3.40
CA PRO A 81 -0.98 -9.08 2.52
C PRO A 81 -1.29 -7.89 1.59
N TRP A 82 -2.52 -7.78 1.12
CA TRP A 82 -2.96 -6.74 0.21
C TRP A 82 -3.38 -5.43 0.90
N ILE A 83 -3.39 -5.36 2.23
CA ILE A 83 -3.75 -4.14 2.97
C ILE A 83 -2.49 -3.52 3.55
N GLU A 84 -2.15 -2.32 3.09
CA GLU A 84 -0.99 -1.56 3.55
C GLU A 84 -1.26 -0.83 4.87
N ASP A 85 -2.45 -0.24 4.97
CA ASP A 85 -2.89 0.54 6.13
C ASP A 85 -4.40 0.42 6.28
N ALA A 86 -4.91 0.44 7.50
CA ALA A 86 -6.32 0.41 7.79
C ALA A 86 -6.68 1.35 8.94
N VAL A 87 -7.71 2.16 8.73
CA VAL A 87 -8.27 3.03 9.77
C VAL A 87 -9.72 2.66 10.02
N VAL A 88 -10.02 2.26 11.25
CA VAL A 88 -11.37 1.90 11.66
C VAL A 88 -11.94 3.01 12.55
N GLY A 89 -13.05 3.58 12.13
CA GLY A 89 -13.74 4.66 12.80
C GLY A 89 -15.18 4.29 13.19
N ARG A 90 -15.73 5.09 14.09
CA ARG A 90 -17.12 4.98 14.54
C ARG A 90 -17.88 6.18 14.03
N ASP A 91 -18.94 5.97 13.26
CA ASP A 91 -19.91 6.99 12.84
C ASP A 91 -21.20 6.74 13.61
N LEU A 92 -21.36 7.48 14.71
CA LEU A 92 -22.47 7.31 15.64
C LEU A 92 -23.81 7.62 14.97
N PRO A 93 -24.88 6.90 15.32
CA PRO A 93 -24.97 5.99 16.46
C PRO A 93 -24.60 4.52 16.15
N ALA A 94 -24.53 4.07 14.87
CA ALA A 94 -24.62 2.65 14.57
C ALA A 94 -23.76 2.18 13.36
N THR A 95 -22.84 3.01 12.83
CA THR A 95 -22.06 2.70 11.63
C THR A 95 -20.59 2.52 11.93
N VAL A 96 -20.01 1.41 11.47
CA VAL A 96 -18.55 1.22 11.42
C VAL A 96 -18.03 1.72 10.08
N VAL A 97 -17.01 2.58 10.13
CA VAL A 97 -16.33 3.09 8.93
C VAL A 97 -14.94 2.49 8.86
N ILE A 98 -14.67 1.71 7.83
CA ILE A 98 -13.38 1.07 7.57
C ILE A 98 -12.79 1.77 6.33
N ARG A 99 -11.60 2.38 6.49
CA ARG A 99 -10.81 2.88 5.38
C ARG A 99 -9.60 2.01 5.22
N VAL A 100 -9.37 1.50 4.01
CA VAL A 100 -8.20 0.68 3.69
C VAL A 100 -7.37 1.38 2.63
N LEU A 101 -6.05 1.22 2.74
CA LEU A 101 -5.10 1.50 1.69
C LEU A 101 -4.58 0.16 1.16
N GLU A 102 -4.89 -0.14 -0.10
CA GLU A 102 -4.43 -1.38 -0.71
C GLU A 102 -2.99 -1.28 -1.20
N ARG A 103 -2.19 -2.34 -0.93
CA ARG A 103 -0.87 -2.48 -1.53
C ARG A 103 -0.98 -2.67 -3.03
N ARG A 104 -0.05 -2.08 -3.75
CA ARG A 104 0.07 -2.26 -5.20
C ARG A 104 1.29 -3.08 -5.52
N PRO A 105 1.18 -4.10 -6.38
CA PRO A 105 2.34 -4.86 -6.81
C PRO A 105 3.29 -3.95 -7.60
N ALA A 106 4.58 -4.00 -7.25
CA ALA A 106 5.64 -3.24 -7.88
C ALA A 106 6.51 -4.11 -8.81
N GLY A 107 6.52 -5.43 -8.59
CA GLY A 107 7.25 -6.40 -9.38
C GLY A 107 6.91 -7.82 -8.97
N TRP A 108 7.68 -8.76 -9.47
CA TRP A 108 7.58 -10.17 -9.09
C TRP A 108 8.97 -10.82 -9.05
N VAL A 109 9.11 -11.81 -8.18
CA VAL A 109 10.30 -12.66 -8.08
C VAL A 109 9.94 -14.08 -8.47
N GLU A 110 10.92 -14.84 -8.98
CA GLU A 110 10.78 -16.28 -9.25
C GLU A 110 11.33 -17.05 -8.06
N ASP A 111 10.46 -17.66 -7.25
CA ASP A 111 10.86 -18.56 -6.19
C ASP A 111 10.79 -20.04 -6.66
N PRO A 112 11.26 -21.04 -5.87
CA PRO A 112 11.23 -22.45 -6.28
C PRO A 112 9.85 -23.01 -6.63
N GLU A 113 8.78 -22.36 -6.23
CA GLU A 113 7.39 -22.79 -6.50
C GLU A 113 6.71 -21.97 -7.61
N GLY A 114 7.38 -20.95 -8.16
CA GLY A 114 6.92 -20.12 -9.27
C GLY A 114 6.86 -18.63 -8.96
N PRO A 115 6.26 -17.83 -9.87
CA PRO A 115 6.28 -16.37 -9.74
C PRO A 115 5.42 -15.86 -8.57
N VAL A 116 5.97 -14.93 -7.82
CA VAL A 116 5.38 -14.34 -6.62
C VAL A 116 5.36 -12.82 -6.74
N LEU A 117 4.18 -12.22 -6.57
CA LEU A 117 4.00 -10.77 -6.57
C LEU A 117 4.56 -10.12 -5.32
N VAL A 118 5.26 -9.00 -5.50
CA VAL A 118 5.85 -8.22 -4.41
C VAL A 118 5.41 -6.77 -4.50
N ALA A 119 5.01 -6.21 -3.38
CA ALA A 119 4.69 -4.79 -3.22
C ALA A 119 5.95 -3.93 -3.07
N GLY A 120 5.81 -2.61 -3.19
CA GLY A 120 6.94 -1.68 -3.09
C GLY A 120 7.65 -1.65 -1.74
N ASP A 121 7.00 -2.12 -0.68
CA ASP A 121 7.55 -2.25 0.68
C ASP A 121 8.20 -3.63 0.94
N GLY A 122 8.30 -4.49 -0.07
CA GLY A 122 8.85 -5.84 0.02
C GLY A 122 7.86 -6.90 0.51
N THR A 123 6.59 -6.54 0.74
CA THR A 123 5.58 -7.52 1.16
C THR A 123 5.20 -8.43 0.00
N VAL A 124 5.21 -9.73 0.24
CA VAL A 124 4.74 -10.77 -0.67
C VAL A 124 3.21 -10.76 -0.70
N LEU A 125 2.63 -10.50 -1.88
CA LEU A 125 1.19 -10.35 -2.03
C LEU A 125 0.48 -11.66 -2.36
N ALA A 126 0.92 -12.32 -3.41
CA ALA A 126 0.30 -13.55 -3.89
C ALA A 126 1.23 -14.31 -4.84
N ARG A 127 1.06 -15.63 -4.91
CA ARG A 127 1.66 -16.48 -5.93
C ARG A 127 0.83 -16.43 -7.22
N GLN A 128 1.50 -16.46 -8.35
CA GLN A 128 0.89 -16.46 -9.67
C GLN A 128 1.14 -17.79 -10.40
N ALA A 129 0.20 -18.21 -11.24
CA ALA A 129 0.39 -19.39 -12.08
C ALA A 129 1.38 -19.16 -13.24
N ARG A 130 1.60 -17.90 -13.62
CA ARG A 130 2.50 -17.46 -14.69
C ARG A 130 3.05 -16.08 -14.37
N PRO A 131 4.25 -15.73 -14.89
CA PRO A 131 4.80 -14.39 -14.78
C PRO A 131 3.81 -13.32 -15.25
N PRO A 132 3.56 -12.27 -14.48
CA PRO A 132 2.65 -11.20 -14.86
C PRO A 132 3.28 -10.31 -15.94
N GLU A 133 2.61 -10.19 -17.09
CA GLU A 133 3.11 -9.35 -18.21
C GLU A 133 3.11 -7.85 -17.91
N ALA A 134 2.40 -7.40 -16.88
CA ALA A 134 2.28 -5.99 -16.54
C ALA A 134 3.30 -5.49 -15.52
N LEU A 135 4.13 -6.39 -14.96
CA LEU A 135 5.07 -6.10 -13.88
C LEU A 135 6.48 -6.55 -14.25
N PRO A 136 7.53 -5.84 -13.82
CA PRO A 136 8.91 -6.25 -14.04
C PRO A 136 9.26 -7.48 -13.20
N SER A 137 10.14 -8.32 -13.74
CA SER A 137 10.89 -9.31 -12.97
C SER A 137 11.95 -8.60 -12.13
N LEU A 138 12.11 -9.03 -10.89
CA LEU A 138 13.12 -8.56 -9.95
C LEU A 138 14.19 -9.65 -9.70
N GLY A 139 14.22 -10.67 -10.58
CA GLY A 139 15.17 -11.77 -10.51
C GLY A 139 14.68 -13.00 -9.74
N PRO A 140 15.55 -14.00 -9.60
CA PRO A 140 15.26 -15.23 -8.86
C PRO A 140 15.35 -15.00 -7.35
N TRP A 141 14.55 -15.75 -6.59
CA TRP A 141 14.58 -15.80 -5.13
C TRP A 141 14.85 -17.22 -4.65
N PRO A 142 15.81 -17.45 -3.74
CA PRO A 142 16.28 -18.80 -3.41
C PRO A 142 15.34 -19.62 -2.51
N GLU A 143 14.44 -18.94 -1.78
CA GLU A 143 13.58 -19.56 -0.78
C GLU A 143 12.11 -19.48 -1.22
N SER A 144 11.29 -20.47 -0.79
CA SER A 144 9.84 -20.40 -0.98
C SER A 144 9.23 -19.29 -0.14
N LEU A 145 8.36 -18.51 -0.74
CA LEU A 145 7.70 -17.36 -0.14
C LEU A 145 6.21 -17.60 0.06
N ALA A 146 5.68 -17.19 1.19
CA ALA A 146 4.25 -17.19 1.46
C ALA A 146 3.66 -15.76 1.42
N PRO A 147 2.37 -15.59 1.06
CA PRO A 147 1.72 -14.29 1.18
C PRO A 147 1.81 -13.73 2.61
N GLY A 148 2.26 -12.49 2.73
CA GLY A 148 2.53 -11.83 4.00
C GLY A 148 4.01 -11.85 4.43
N ASP A 149 4.85 -12.68 3.83
CA ASP A 149 6.30 -12.62 4.04
C ASP A 149 6.85 -11.28 3.57
N ARG A 150 8.03 -10.92 4.08
CA ARG A 150 8.73 -9.70 3.68
C ARG A 150 10.11 -10.04 3.14
N ILE A 151 10.43 -9.49 1.97
CA ILE A 151 11.73 -9.65 1.33
C ILE A 151 12.45 -8.30 1.27
N ASP A 152 13.73 -8.30 1.58
CA ASP A 152 14.57 -7.09 1.57
C ASP A 152 15.59 -7.08 0.42
N GLY A 153 15.72 -8.19 -0.32
CA GLY A 153 16.74 -8.37 -1.36
C GLY A 153 16.65 -7.35 -2.50
N PRO A 154 15.51 -7.24 -3.24
CA PRO A 154 15.38 -6.33 -4.37
C PRO A 154 14.89 -4.94 -3.96
N ALA A 155 15.37 -4.39 -2.81
CA ALA A 155 14.85 -3.15 -2.24
C ALA A 155 15.03 -1.93 -3.18
N GLU A 156 16.12 -1.88 -3.94
CA GLU A 156 16.42 -0.78 -4.85
C GLU A 156 15.54 -0.84 -6.10
N GLU A 157 15.37 -2.03 -6.67
CA GLU A 157 14.51 -2.29 -7.82
C GLU A 157 13.04 -2.03 -7.46
N LEU A 158 12.60 -2.47 -6.28
CA LEU A 158 11.26 -2.20 -5.76
C LEU A 158 11.02 -0.70 -5.57
N ARG A 159 12.01 0.04 -5.05
CA ARG A 159 11.92 1.50 -4.89
C ARG A 159 11.75 2.21 -6.23
N ILE A 160 12.43 1.75 -7.27
CA ILE A 160 12.31 2.29 -8.61
C ILE A 160 10.94 1.94 -9.21
N SER A 161 10.57 0.68 -9.18
CA SER A 161 9.35 0.15 -9.79
C SER A 161 8.09 0.70 -9.11
N SER A 162 8.05 0.80 -7.79
CA SER A 162 6.90 1.35 -7.04
C SER A 162 6.62 2.82 -7.35
N ALA A 163 7.66 3.57 -7.73
CA ALA A 163 7.54 4.97 -8.13
C ALA A 163 7.19 5.16 -9.63
N MET A 164 7.07 4.09 -10.40
CA MET A 164 6.67 4.15 -11.81
C MET A 164 5.16 4.32 -11.94
N THR A 165 4.76 5.05 -12.98
CA THR A 165 3.35 5.05 -13.40
C THR A 165 2.97 3.68 -13.96
N PRO A 166 1.68 3.27 -13.91
CA PRO A 166 1.23 2.01 -14.51
C PRO A 166 1.57 1.89 -16.00
N TRP A 167 1.63 3.01 -16.72
CA TRP A 167 2.03 3.06 -18.13
C TRP A 167 3.51 2.68 -18.32
N LEU A 168 4.40 3.19 -17.46
CA LEU A 168 5.84 2.92 -17.52
C LEU A 168 6.13 1.49 -17.03
N LEU A 169 5.49 1.08 -15.94
CA LEU A 169 5.67 -0.23 -15.34
C LEU A 169 5.39 -1.37 -16.33
N ARG A 170 4.34 -1.25 -17.15
CA ARG A 170 4.01 -2.20 -18.21
C ARG A 170 5.05 -2.29 -19.33
N ARG A 171 5.97 -1.35 -19.46
CA ARG A 171 7.02 -1.33 -20.48
C ARG A 171 8.33 -1.92 -20.00
N VAL A 172 8.52 -2.07 -18.70
CA VAL A 172 9.71 -2.67 -18.11
C VAL A 172 9.48 -4.18 -17.96
N ALA A 173 10.40 -4.96 -18.49
CA ALA A 173 10.38 -6.43 -18.41
C ALA A 173 11.10 -6.94 -17.17
N ALA A 174 12.27 -6.36 -16.87
CA ALA A 174 13.07 -6.71 -15.71
C ALA A 174 13.81 -5.49 -15.15
N ALA A 175 14.16 -5.56 -13.88
CA ALA A 175 15.05 -4.64 -13.20
C ALA A 175 16.12 -5.45 -12.48
N GLU A 176 17.38 -5.14 -12.74
CA GLU A 176 18.53 -5.83 -12.19
C GLU A 176 19.50 -4.83 -11.55
N LEU A 177 19.94 -5.15 -10.35
CA LEU A 177 20.96 -4.40 -9.62
C LEU A 177 22.31 -5.10 -9.80
N ASP A 178 23.30 -4.38 -10.33
CA ASP A 178 24.67 -4.85 -10.45
C ASP A 178 25.62 -3.73 -9.95
N ASP A 179 26.46 -4.06 -8.97
CA ASP A 179 27.46 -3.16 -8.36
C ASP A 179 26.91 -1.78 -7.95
N GLY A 180 25.65 -1.75 -7.48
CA GLY A 180 24.97 -0.53 -7.01
C GLY A 180 24.28 0.29 -8.09
N ASP A 181 24.37 -0.10 -9.34
CA ASP A 181 23.68 0.50 -10.49
C ASP A 181 22.53 -0.40 -10.96
N VAL A 182 21.37 0.19 -11.20
CA VAL A 182 20.21 -0.53 -11.74
C VAL A 182 20.16 -0.38 -13.24
N THR A 183 19.94 -1.50 -13.91
CA THR A 183 19.62 -1.59 -15.34
C THR A 183 18.20 -2.11 -15.49
N LEU A 184 17.41 -1.47 -16.37
CA LEU A 184 16.07 -1.95 -16.70
C LEU A 184 16.08 -2.56 -18.11
N GLU A 185 15.36 -3.67 -18.27
CA GLU A 185 15.08 -4.23 -19.60
C GLU A 185 13.68 -3.79 -20.05
N LEU A 186 13.55 -3.40 -21.31
CA LEU A 186 12.28 -3.01 -21.91
C LEU A 186 11.62 -4.20 -22.63
N ARG A 187 10.30 -4.31 -22.51
CA ARG A 187 9.53 -5.39 -23.20
C ARG A 187 9.58 -5.27 -24.73
N SER A 188 9.78 -4.08 -25.26
CA SER A 188 9.98 -3.83 -26.69
C SER A 188 11.36 -4.22 -27.20
N GLY A 189 12.24 -4.69 -26.34
CA GLY A 189 13.67 -4.79 -26.54
C GLY A 189 14.39 -3.49 -26.14
N GLY A 190 15.71 -3.59 -25.98
CA GLY A 190 16.55 -2.51 -25.50
C GLY A 190 16.65 -2.43 -23.97
N SER A 191 17.59 -1.60 -23.51
CA SER A 191 17.93 -1.46 -22.11
C SER A 191 17.89 -0.02 -21.64
N VAL A 192 17.76 0.17 -20.31
CA VAL A 192 17.82 1.49 -19.69
C VAL A 192 18.95 1.50 -18.67
N LEU A 193 19.92 2.38 -18.88
CA LEU A 193 20.94 2.68 -17.88
C LEU A 193 20.32 3.63 -16.86
N TYR A 194 19.84 3.05 -15.76
CA TYR A 194 19.19 3.81 -14.70
C TYR A 194 20.20 4.37 -13.68
N GLY A 195 21.26 3.60 -13.43
CA GLY A 195 22.29 3.92 -12.44
C GLY A 195 21.78 3.81 -11.01
N THR A 196 22.41 4.53 -10.09
CA THR A 196 22.02 4.52 -8.67
C THR A 196 20.56 4.92 -8.48
N PRO A 197 19.82 4.31 -7.54
CA PRO A 197 18.40 4.58 -7.27
C PRO A 197 18.17 5.88 -6.49
N THR A 198 18.83 6.94 -6.93
CA THR A 198 18.64 8.33 -6.47
C THR A 198 17.79 9.10 -7.47
N GLU A 199 17.13 10.18 -7.03
CA GLU A 199 16.26 11.01 -7.89
C GLU A 199 15.23 10.22 -8.70
N VAL A 200 14.71 9.11 -8.11
CA VAL A 200 13.84 8.12 -8.78
C VAL A 200 12.70 8.77 -9.55
N GLY A 201 12.00 9.73 -8.92
CA GLY A 201 10.90 10.43 -9.58
C GLY A 201 11.30 11.23 -10.80
N ALA A 202 12.50 11.85 -10.81
CA ALA A 202 13.01 12.60 -11.96
C ALA A 202 13.43 11.65 -13.09
N LYS A 203 14.14 10.56 -12.75
CA LYS A 203 14.55 9.52 -13.71
C LYS A 203 13.37 8.82 -14.35
N ASN A 204 12.35 8.45 -13.57
CA ASN A 204 11.12 7.85 -14.11
C ASN A 204 10.38 8.78 -15.05
N ARG A 205 10.32 10.09 -14.77
CA ARG A 205 9.74 11.07 -15.70
C ARG A 205 10.56 11.23 -16.98
N ALA A 206 11.88 11.31 -16.85
CA ALA A 206 12.78 11.39 -18.02
C ALA A 206 12.64 10.15 -18.91
N LEU A 207 12.66 8.95 -18.31
CA LEU A 207 12.45 7.69 -19.02
C LEU A 207 11.09 7.67 -19.73
N ALA A 208 10.02 8.03 -19.04
CA ALA A 208 8.68 8.07 -19.64
C ALA A 208 8.63 9.01 -20.83
N GLY A 209 9.22 10.21 -20.73
CA GLY A 209 9.29 11.16 -21.82
C GLY A 209 10.07 10.64 -23.02
N MET A 210 11.21 9.97 -22.79
CA MET A 210 12.02 9.37 -23.86
C MET A 210 11.27 8.24 -24.59
N LEU A 211 10.60 7.36 -23.84
CA LEU A 211 9.83 6.27 -24.45
C LEU A 211 8.60 6.78 -25.21
N GLN A 212 7.90 7.79 -24.70
CA GLN A 212 6.82 8.46 -25.42
C GLN A 212 7.31 9.09 -26.73
N TRP A 213 8.42 9.83 -26.65
CA TRP A 213 9.02 10.45 -27.82
C TRP A 213 9.40 9.43 -28.91
N ALA A 214 9.96 8.28 -28.50
CA ALA A 214 10.33 7.19 -29.41
C ALA A 214 9.07 6.56 -30.05
N GLU A 215 8.03 6.30 -29.25
CA GLU A 215 6.76 5.72 -29.71
C GLU A 215 6.06 6.63 -30.75
N GLU A 216 5.98 7.94 -30.48
CA GLU A 216 5.39 8.93 -31.41
C GLU A 216 6.12 9.02 -32.77
N ARG A 217 7.41 8.68 -32.81
CA ARG A 217 8.24 8.75 -34.03
C ARG A 217 8.53 7.42 -34.66
N GLY A 218 8.02 6.32 -34.08
CA GLY A 218 8.26 4.97 -34.57
C GLY A 218 9.75 4.55 -34.47
N VAL A 219 10.47 5.09 -33.48
CA VAL A 219 11.87 4.79 -33.24
C VAL A 219 11.94 3.55 -32.31
N GLU A 220 12.57 2.49 -32.79
CA GLU A 220 12.90 1.35 -31.95
C GLU A 220 14.01 1.71 -30.96
N VAL A 221 13.80 1.46 -29.67
CA VAL A 221 14.73 1.79 -28.60
C VAL A 221 15.79 0.71 -28.45
N GLY A 222 17.05 1.09 -28.62
CA GLY A 222 18.19 0.22 -28.32
C GLY A 222 18.66 0.41 -26.87
N ARG A 223 18.92 1.68 -26.50
CA ARG A 223 19.34 2.03 -25.13
C ARG A 223 18.83 3.41 -24.76
N VAL A 224 18.40 3.55 -23.50
CA VAL A 224 18.10 4.85 -22.88
C VAL A 224 19.03 5.07 -21.70
N ASP A 225 19.64 6.24 -21.57
CA ASP A 225 20.44 6.62 -20.40
C ASP A 225 19.69 7.72 -19.63
N VAL A 226 19.28 7.41 -18.39
CA VAL A 226 18.61 8.35 -17.48
C VAL A 226 19.41 8.56 -16.19
N ARG A 227 20.68 8.16 -16.15
CA ARG A 227 21.54 8.38 -14.98
C ARG A 227 21.59 9.84 -14.58
N VAL A 228 21.54 10.73 -15.56
CA VAL A 228 21.41 12.18 -15.38
C VAL A 228 20.04 12.62 -15.92
N PRO A 229 19.00 12.77 -15.08
CA PRO A 229 17.63 12.98 -15.53
C PRO A 229 17.40 14.34 -16.24
N SER A 230 18.31 15.30 -16.05
CA SER A 230 18.28 16.60 -16.77
C SER A 230 18.87 16.54 -18.16
N ALA A 231 19.58 15.47 -18.52
CA ALA A 231 20.20 15.25 -19.82
C ALA A 231 20.07 13.79 -20.27
N PRO A 232 18.83 13.27 -20.42
CA PRO A 232 18.62 11.90 -20.84
C PRO A 232 19.03 11.74 -22.32
N SER A 233 19.49 10.54 -22.68
CA SER A 233 19.83 10.20 -24.07
C SER A 233 19.19 8.91 -24.51
N LEU A 234 18.96 8.77 -25.82
CA LEU A 234 18.39 7.58 -26.44
C LEU A 234 19.24 7.16 -27.64
N GLU A 235 19.58 5.89 -27.69
CA GLU A 235 20.21 5.24 -28.82
C GLU A 235 19.19 4.32 -29.52
N PRO A 236 18.88 4.51 -30.81
CA PRO A 236 18.00 3.63 -31.55
C PRO A 236 18.55 2.21 -31.71
N ALA A 237 17.67 1.21 -31.79
CA ALA A 237 18.05 -0.15 -32.12
C ALA A 237 18.61 -0.18 -33.56
N GLY A 238 19.81 -0.77 -33.74
CA GLY A 238 20.45 -0.87 -35.06
C GLY A 238 21.15 0.39 -35.59
N GLY A 239 21.25 1.47 -34.77
CA GLY A 239 21.97 2.68 -35.13
C GLY A 239 23.44 2.61 -34.76
N ASN A 240 24.32 3.08 -35.67
CA ASN A 240 25.66 3.51 -35.31
C ASN A 240 25.50 4.70 -34.33
N ALA A 241 26.23 4.68 -33.22
CA ALA A 241 26.14 5.68 -32.14
C ALA A 241 26.28 7.13 -32.67
N ALA A 242 25.18 7.73 -33.02
CA ALA A 242 25.04 9.16 -33.19
C ALA A 242 24.19 9.65 -32.02
N THR A 243 24.87 10.01 -30.94
CA THR A 243 24.27 10.67 -29.77
C THR A 243 23.63 11.97 -30.24
N THR A 244 22.34 11.96 -30.48
CA THR A 244 21.60 13.21 -30.72
C THR A 244 21.03 13.63 -29.36
N PRO A 245 21.54 14.69 -28.73
CA PRO A 245 20.91 15.25 -27.55
C PRO A 245 19.54 15.77 -27.94
N ILE A 246 18.49 15.20 -27.32
CA ILE A 246 17.12 15.63 -27.54
C ILE A 246 16.85 16.82 -26.61
N PRO A 247 16.37 17.96 -27.14
CA PRO A 247 15.99 19.08 -26.30
C PRO A 247 14.81 18.65 -25.39
N VAL A 248 15.03 18.72 -24.08
CA VAL A 248 14.00 18.60 -23.09
C VAL A 248 13.10 19.82 -23.17
N PRO A 249 11.76 19.68 -23.25
CA PRO A 249 10.83 20.80 -23.23
C PRO A 249 10.80 21.52 -21.89
#